data_2883a6f1d01b1b17f1353f535dc01142
#
_entry.id   2883a6f1d01b1b17f1353f535dc01142
#
_cell.length_a   1.000
_cell.length_b   1.000
_cell.length_c   1.000
_cell.angle_alpha   90.00
_cell.angle_beta   90.00
_cell.angle_gamma   90.00
#
_symmetry.space_group_name_H-M   'P 1'
#
loop_
_entity.id
_entity.type
_entity.pdbx_description
1 polymer ?
#
loop_
_entity_poly.entity_id
_entity_poly.type
_entity_poly.pdbx_seq_one_letter_code
_entity_poly.pdbx_strand_id
1 'polypeptide(L)'
;KALVSVPVATVGRVVSVEAGEKILEDGSADIIAYGRSLMCDPDIALKAATGEPIRECLNCNKGCVDAIQNRKYISCVLNAENGDEATIAIKPGEGDKKIAVVGGGIAGLEAARVAAKRGYDVTVYEASDHLGGQIVLAAAPPRKDEIMRSVEYYEKILPGLGVKVELNHAATAEDLNAADAAIVAVGAHDVVIPVPGADSEKVVSSWDVLAGKVELTGRVAVIGGGLVGTETAEYLLQHGCEVAIVEMLDKIAAGESETILPLIMSDFAEHNVEQHVKTRLTAITDEGVEAIRTTEDGAEEPVKIACDYVVMAVGSKANAFDLDGVTVPVTYVGDCSGERTADIASAIRTAYHAANEL
;
A
#
# COMPACT_ATOMS: atom_id res chain seq x y z
N LYS A 1 18.75 11.41 -29.60
CA LYS A 1 20.04 12.11 -29.61
C LYS A 1 20.74 11.98 -30.97
N ALA A 2 20.84 10.79 -31.54
CA ALA A 2 21.59 10.55 -32.78
C ALA A 2 21.15 11.40 -34.00
N LEU A 3 19.93 11.91 -34.00
CA LEU A 3 19.36 12.67 -35.14
C LEU A 3 19.46 14.19 -35.00
N VAL A 4 20.01 14.70 -33.89
CA VAL A 4 20.08 16.15 -33.64
C VAL A 4 21.45 16.56 -33.09
N SER A 5 21.85 17.80 -33.35
CA SER A 5 23.13 18.38 -32.88
C SER A 5 22.98 19.23 -31.60
N VAL A 6 21.76 19.49 -31.17
CA VAL A 6 21.51 20.24 -29.94
C VAL A 6 21.45 19.31 -28.72
N PRO A 7 21.69 19.82 -27.49
CA PRO A 7 21.50 19.05 -26.28
C PRO A 7 20.07 18.50 -26.19
N VAL A 8 19.96 17.25 -25.78
CA VAL A 8 18.69 16.53 -25.61
C VAL A 8 18.46 16.22 -24.14
N ALA A 9 17.34 16.69 -23.60
CA ALA A 9 16.86 16.29 -22.28
C ALA A 9 15.83 15.16 -22.43
N THR A 10 15.90 14.13 -21.58
CA THR A 10 14.89 13.10 -21.48
C THR A 10 14.11 13.19 -20.17
N VAL A 11 12.82 12.85 -20.23
CA VAL A 11 11.90 12.79 -19.10
C VAL A 11 10.94 11.64 -19.32
N GLY A 12 10.43 11.06 -18.25
CA GLY A 12 9.42 10.01 -18.29
C GLY A 12 9.88 8.73 -17.60
N ARG A 13 9.31 8.46 -16.42
CA ARG A 13 9.59 7.28 -15.60
C ARG A 13 11.08 7.03 -15.27
N VAL A 14 11.93 8.03 -15.34
CA VAL A 14 13.27 7.95 -14.76
C VAL A 14 13.11 8.17 -13.26
N VAL A 15 13.13 7.11 -12.48
CA VAL A 15 12.83 7.13 -11.04
C VAL A 15 14.07 6.96 -10.16
N SER A 16 15.12 6.31 -10.68
CA SER A 16 16.39 6.14 -9.98
C SER A 16 17.51 6.92 -10.65
N VAL A 17 18.57 7.17 -9.90
CA VAL A 17 19.80 7.83 -10.42
C VAL A 17 20.52 6.90 -11.37
N GLU A 18 20.60 5.62 -11.07
CA GLU A 18 21.26 4.60 -11.89
C GLU A 18 20.64 4.51 -13.29
N ALA A 19 19.30 4.58 -13.37
CA ALA A 19 18.61 4.61 -14.66
C ALA A 19 18.94 5.89 -15.44
N GLY A 20 19.07 7.03 -14.75
CA GLY A 20 19.47 8.30 -15.34
C GLY A 20 20.91 8.25 -15.86
N GLU A 21 21.85 7.79 -15.05
CA GLU A 21 23.26 7.64 -15.43
C GLU A 21 23.42 6.73 -16.65
N LYS A 22 22.73 5.59 -16.67
CA LYS A 22 22.76 4.68 -17.82
C LYS A 22 22.33 5.35 -19.13
N ILE A 23 21.27 6.19 -19.09
CA ILE A 23 20.80 6.92 -20.28
C ILE A 23 21.87 7.91 -20.77
N LEU A 24 22.61 8.55 -19.86
CA LEU A 24 23.72 9.46 -20.20
C LEU A 24 24.90 8.70 -20.75
N GLU A 25 25.33 7.62 -20.13
CA GLU A 25 26.42 6.74 -20.56
C GLU A 25 26.16 6.14 -21.94
N ASP A 26 24.95 5.71 -22.21
CA ASP A 26 24.52 5.18 -23.52
C ASP A 26 24.47 6.27 -24.61
N GLY A 27 24.70 7.54 -24.26
CA GLY A 27 24.62 8.68 -25.19
C GLY A 27 23.19 8.92 -25.74
N SER A 28 22.16 8.41 -25.07
CA SER A 28 20.77 8.55 -25.48
C SER A 28 20.20 9.94 -25.20
N ALA A 29 20.72 10.61 -24.17
CA ALA A 29 20.42 12.00 -23.82
C ALA A 29 21.66 12.71 -23.26
N ASP A 30 21.58 14.02 -23.08
CA ASP A 30 22.60 14.85 -22.43
C ASP A 30 22.18 15.31 -21.05
N ILE A 31 20.88 15.34 -20.79
CA ILE A 31 20.28 15.85 -19.55
C ILE A 31 19.16 14.91 -19.12
N ILE A 32 19.12 14.60 -17.82
CA ILE A 32 17.99 13.88 -17.22
C ILE A 32 17.07 14.87 -16.49
N ALA A 33 15.79 14.83 -16.81
CA ALA A 33 14.77 15.62 -16.13
C ALA A 33 13.92 14.73 -15.21
N TYR A 34 13.99 14.99 -13.92
CA TYR A 34 13.16 14.31 -12.91
C TYR A 34 11.89 15.13 -12.64
N GLY A 35 10.71 14.54 -12.81
CA GLY A 35 9.42 15.17 -12.51
C GLY A 35 8.88 14.67 -11.18
N ARG A 36 8.09 13.59 -11.22
CA ARG A 36 7.46 12.98 -10.02
C ARG A 36 8.48 12.51 -8.99
N SER A 37 9.68 12.15 -9.42
CA SER A 37 10.78 11.77 -8.51
C SER A 37 11.18 12.92 -7.59
N LEU A 38 11.21 14.18 -8.07
CA LEU A 38 11.45 15.37 -7.25
C LEU A 38 10.31 15.69 -6.27
N MET A 39 9.08 15.30 -6.58
CA MET A 39 7.98 15.41 -5.61
C MET A 39 8.11 14.38 -4.49
N CYS A 40 8.59 13.18 -4.85
CA CYS A 40 8.81 12.10 -3.91
C CYS A 40 10.03 12.35 -3.02
N ASP A 41 11.13 12.79 -3.62
CA ASP A 41 12.38 13.16 -2.93
C ASP A 41 12.95 14.45 -3.54
N PRO A 42 12.72 15.63 -2.94
CA PRO A 42 13.21 16.90 -3.48
C PRO A 42 14.74 16.99 -3.51
N ASP A 43 15.43 16.21 -2.68
CA ASP A 43 16.88 16.22 -2.54
C ASP A 43 17.59 15.19 -3.42
N ILE A 44 16.90 14.59 -4.40
CA ILE A 44 17.43 13.50 -5.23
C ILE A 44 18.81 13.81 -5.82
N ALA A 45 19.05 15.03 -6.29
CA ALA A 45 20.33 15.42 -6.87
C ALA A 45 21.45 15.51 -5.81
N LEU A 46 21.14 16.05 -4.62
CA LEU A 46 22.09 16.12 -3.51
C LEU A 46 22.43 14.71 -3.01
N LYS A 47 21.41 13.89 -2.78
CA LYS A 47 21.57 12.50 -2.33
C LYS A 47 22.33 11.64 -3.33
N ALA A 48 22.10 11.85 -4.63
CA ALA A 48 22.91 11.21 -5.68
C ALA A 48 24.39 11.55 -5.56
N ALA A 49 24.73 12.81 -5.25
CA ALA A 49 26.11 13.24 -5.09
C ALA A 49 26.76 12.76 -3.77
N THR A 50 25.98 12.55 -2.71
CA THR A 50 26.47 12.16 -1.37
C THR A 50 26.36 10.66 -1.10
N GLY A 51 25.66 9.90 -1.94
CA GLY A 51 25.40 8.47 -1.73
C GLY A 51 24.33 8.18 -0.67
N GLU A 52 23.52 9.17 -0.33
CA GLU A 52 22.41 8.98 0.62
C GLU A 52 21.23 8.23 -0.03
N PRO A 53 20.47 7.44 0.75
CA PRO A 53 19.29 6.74 0.22
C PRO A 53 18.24 7.70 -0.33
N ILE A 54 17.78 7.43 -1.55
CA ILE A 54 16.77 8.20 -2.26
C ILE A 54 15.43 7.51 -2.15
N ARG A 55 14.37 8.28 -1.86
CA ARG A 55 13.00 7.80 -1.86
C ARG A 55 12.44 7.82 -3.28
N GLU A 56 12.47 6.68 -3.95
CA GLU A 56 12.08 6.56 -5.34
C GLU A 56 10.57 6.66 -5.55
N CYS A 57 10.16 7.25 -6.67
CA CYS A 57 8.76 7.36 -7.05
C CYS A 57 8.16 5.98 -7.39
N LEU A 58 6.98 5.66 -6.84
CA LEU A 58 6.25 4.41 -7.09
C LEU A 58 5.49 4.40 -8.43
N ASN A 59 5.50 5.48 -9.18
CA ASN A 59 4.68 5.64 -10.40
C ASN A 59 3.16 5.45 -10.21
N CYS A 60 2.66 5.58 -8.99
CA CYS A 60 1.26 5.32 -8.61
C CYS A 60 0.26 6.36 -9.14
N ASN A 61 0.69 7.52 -9.58
CA ASN A 61 -0.09 8.65 -10.10
C ASN A 61 -1.09 9.29 -9.11
N LYS A 62 -1.47 8.64 -8.01
CA LYS A 62 -2.62 9.00 -7.14
C LYS A 62 -2.54 10.42 -6.56
N GLY A 63 -1.41 10.84 -5.97
CA GLY A 63 -1.28 12.17 -5.35
C GLY A 63 -0.88 13.29 -6.32
N CYS A 64 -0.44 12.95 -7.53
CA CYS A 64 0.10 13.91 -8.49
C CYS A 64 -0.74 13.98 -9.77
N VAL A 65 -0.70 12.98 -10.64
CA VAL A 65 -1.40 13.00 -11.94
C VAL A 65 -2.91 13.08 -11.76
N ASP A 66 -3.48 12.22 -10.91
CA ASP A 66 -4.92 12.24 -10.62
C ASP A 66 -5.36 13.55 -9.94
N ALA A 67 -4.50 14.12 -9.08
CA ALA A 67 -4.79 15.43 -8.48
C ALA A 67 -4.87 16.53 -9.55
N ILE A 68 -3.94 16.56 -10.52
CA ILE A 68 -3.97 17.51 -11.64
C ILE A 68 -5.22 17.32 -12.48
N GLN A 69 -5.55 16.08 -12.86
CA GLN A 69 -6.73 15.77 -13.66
C GLN A 69 -8.02 16.20 -12.94
N ASN A 70 -8.08 16.02 -11.63
CA ASN A 70 -9.22 16.39 -10.80
C ASN A 70 -9.16 17.82 -10.25
N ARG A 71 -8.20 18.65 -10.69
CA ARG A 71 -8.01 20.06 -10.26
C ARG A 71 -7.86 20.19 -8.72
N LYS A 72 -7.16 19.24 -8.10
CA LYS A 72 -6.82 19.23 -6.68
C LYS A 72 -5.38 19.65 -6.47
N TYR A 73 -5.01 19.96 -5.22
CA TYR A 73 -3.63 20.20 -4.83
C TYR A 73 -2.80 18.93 -5.03
N ILE A 74 -1.59 19.14 -5.56
CA ILE A 74 -0.64 18.06 -5.80
C ILE A 74 -0.06 17.60 -4.47
N SER A 75 0.09 16.29 -4.31
CA SER A 75 0.76 15.65 -3.18
C SER A 75 1.51 14.40 -3.65
N CYS A 76 2.27 13.79 -2.75
CA CYS A 76 2.91 12.50 -3.00
C CYS A 76 2.49 11.50 -1.92
N VAL A 77 2.22 10.25 -2.32
CA VAL A 77 1.82 9.19 -1.37
C VAL A 77 2.94 8.82 -0.41
N LEU A 78 4.21 8.98 -0.81
CA LEU A 78 5.39 8.68 0.03
C LEU A 78 5.96 9.89 0.74
N ASN A 79 5.64 11.11 0.33
CA ASN A 79 6.20 12.33 0.87
C ASN A 79 5.08 13.17 1.52
N ALA A 80 4.92 13.04 2.83
CA ALA A 80 3.91 13.78 3.57
C ALA A 80 4.09 15.30 3.50
N GLU A 81 5.34 15.76 3.35
CA GLU A 81 5.69 17.20 3.28
C GLU A 81 5.32 17.84 1.93
N ASN A 82 5.19 17.05 0.86
CA ASN A 82 4.99 17.58 -0.49
C ASN A 82 3.73 18.44 -0.61
N GLY A 83 3.93 19.72 -0.85
CA GLY A 83 2.89 20.74 -0.92
C GLY A 83 2.60 21.46 0.41
N ASP A 84 3.16 20.98 1.52
CA ASP A 84 2.99 21.51 2.87
C ASP A 84 4.33 21.80 3.57
N GLU A 85 5.43 21.85 2.83
CA GLU A 85 6.81 21.92 3.34
C GLU A 85 7.04 23.07 4.33
N ALA A 86 6.35 24.19 4.11
CA ALA A 86 6.49 25.37 4.97
C ALA A 86 5.82 25.21 6.36
N THR A 87 4.90 24.27 6.50
CA THR A 87 4.03 24.15 7.69
C THR A 87 4.30 22.93 8.54
N ILE A 88 4.66 21.79 7.90
CA ILE A 88 4.81 20.50 8.58
C ILE A 88 6.23 19.95 8.57
N ALA A 89 7.23 20.71 8.14
CA ALA A 89 8.62 20.27 8.16
C ALA A 89 9.01 19.63 9.49
N ILE A 90 9.86 18.60 9.43
CA ILE A 90 10.35 17.91 10.63
C ILE A 90 11.10 18.90 11.53
N LYS A 91 10.66 19.00 12.78
CA LYS A 91 11.27 19.89 13.79
C LYS A 91 12.20 19.07 14.68
N PRO A 92 13.34 19.64 15.11
CA PRO A 92 14.17 19.01 16.15
C PRO A 92 13.33 18.62 17.37
N GLY A 93 13.59 17.46 17.92
CA GLY A 93 12.94 16.99 19.12
C GLY A 93 13.42 17.71 20.37
N GLU A 94 12.68 17.58 21.46
CA GLU A 94 13.04 18.11 22.76
C GLU A 94 13.59 17.00 23.67
N GLY A 95 14.86 17.11 24.08
CA GLY A 95 15.52 16.15 24.96
C GLY A 95 15.90 14.81 24.27
N ASP A 96 16.46 13.92 25.07
CA ASP A 96 16.94 12.61 24.63
C ASP A 96 15.86 11.55 24.92
N LYS A 97 14.81 11.51 24.12
CA LYS A 97 13.72 10.53 24.27
C LYS A 97 14.02 9.21 23.57
N LYS A 98 13.57 8.14 24.17
CA LYS A 98 13.47 6.81 23.56
C LYS A 98 12.06 6.56 23.04
N ILE A 99 11.94 6.14 21.80
CA ILE A 99 10.65 5.89 21.18
C ILE A 99 10.55 4.43 20.75
N ALA A 100 9.50 3.75 21.24
CA ALA A 100 9.14 2.41 20.79
C ALA A 100 8.15 2.53 19.62
N VAL A 101 8.45 1.86 18.51
CA VAL A 101 7.52 1.76 17.36
C VAL A 101 7.12 0.30 17.21
N VAL A 102 5.82 0.02 17.28
CA VAL A 102 5.26 -1.34 17.18
C VAL A 102 4.67 -1.56 15.80
N GLY A 103 5.31 -2.43 15.02
CA GLY A 103 4.95 -2.78 13.64
C GLY A 103 5.88 -2.15 12.63
N GLY A 104 6.49 -2.99 11.79
CA GLY A 104 7.39 -2.65 10.70
C GLY A 104 6.69 -2.45 9.34
N GLY A 105 5.38 -2.15 9.33
CA GLY A 105 4.66 -1.71 8.14
C GLY A 105 4.99 -0.27 7.76
N ILE A 106 4.43 0.20 6.63
CA ILE A 106 4.77 1.51 6.07
C ILE A 106 4.54 2.69 7.04
N ALA A 107 3.52 2.62 7.90
CA ALA A 107 3.24 3.63 8.91
C ALA A 107 4.32 3.63 10.02
N GLY A 108 4.66 2.45 10.56
CA GLY A 108 5.69 2.35 11.59
C GLY A 108 7.07 2.76 11.09
N LEU A 109 7.43 2.38 9.86
CA LEU A 109 8.69 2.77 9.24
C LEU A 109 8.81 4.27 9.03
N GLU A 110 7.72 4.95 8.61
CA GLU A 110 7.70 6.41 8.50
C GLU A 110 7.76 7.08 9.87
N ALA A 111 7.02 6.59 10.87
CA ALA A 111 7.10 7.10 12.23
C ALA A 111 8.53 7.00 12.78
N ALA A 112 9.18 5.85 12.59
CA ALA A 112 10.57 5.64 13.02
C ALA A 112 11.54 6.61 12.33
N ARG A 113 11.40 6.81 11.01
CA ARG A 113 12.21 7.76 10.25
C ARG A 113 12.05 9.20 10.77
N VAL A 114 10.82 9.63 10.99
CA VAL A 114 10.54 11.00 11.46
C VAL A 114 11.06 11.19 12.87
N ALA A 115 10.77 10.27 13.80
CA ALA A 115 11.26 10.35 15.18
C ALA A 115 12.79 10.36 15.26
N ALA A 116 13.48 9.52 14.47
CA ALA A 116 14.94 9.49 14.41
C ALA A 116 15.52 10.79 13.81
N LYS A 117 14.89 11.35 12.77
CA LYS A 117 15.28 12.67 12.22
C LYS A 117 15.09 13.81 13.21
N ARG A 118 14.21 13.67 14.18
CA ARG A 118 14.06 14.62 15.29
C ARG A 118 15.16 14.48 16.34
N GLY A 119 15.98 13.43 16.28
CA GLY A 119 17.10 13.16 17.18
C GLY A 119 16.76 12.17 18.30
N TYR A 120 15.65 11.45 18.23
CA TYR A 120 15.26 10.45 19.23
C TYR A 120 15.94 9.08 19.00
N ASP A 121 16.17 8.33 20.11
CA ASP A 121 16.60 6.92 20.05
C ASP A 121 15.36 6.04 19.76
N VAL A 122 15.35 5.39 18.60
CA VAL A 122 14.16 4.68 18.11
C VAL A 122 14.43 3.20 17.98
N THR A 123 13.50 2.39 18.50
CA THR A 123 13.47 0.94 18.25
C THR A 123 12.14 0.55 17.60
N VAL A 124 12.22 -0.16 16.47
CA VAL A 124 11.07 -0.75 15.78
C VAL A 124 10.99 -2.22 16.15
N TYR A 125 9.85 -2.66 16.66
CA TYR A 125 9.53 -4.06 16.95
C TYR A 125 8.59 -4.60 15.88
N GLU A 126 9.03 -5.64 15.16
CA GLU A 126 8.25 -6.29 14.12
C GLU A 126 8.10 -7.79 14.41
N ALA A 127 6.86 -8.25 14.45
CA ALA A 127 6.53 -9.62 14.79
C ALA A 127 6.95 -10.63 13.71
N SER A 128 6.98 -10.20 12.44
CA SER A 128 7.42 -11.03 11.32
C SER A 128 8.95 -11.03 11.15
N ASP A 129 9.43 -11.84 10.24
CA ASP A 129 10.85 -11.94 9.88
C ASP A 129 11.30 -10.89 8.82
N HIS A 130 10.40 -10.00 8.41
CA HIS A 130 10.65 -8.98 7.39
C HIS A 130 9.86 -7.68 7.66
N LEU A 131 10.32 -6.59 7.06
CA LEU A 131 9.63 -5.30 7.04
C LEU A 131 8.62 -5.20 5.89
N GLY A 132 7.73 -4.22 5.95
CA GLY A 132 6.80 -3.85 4.89
C GLY A 132 5.33 -4.13 5.20
N GLY A 133 5.02 -5.14 6.02
CA GLY A 133 3.64 -5.47 6.38
C GLY A 133 2.75 -5.66 5.14
N GLN A 134 1.62 -4.96 5.06
CA GLN A 134 0.68 -5.06 3.93
C GLN A 134 1.26 -4.61 2.57
N ILE A 135 2.38 -3.86 2.55
CA ILE A 135 3.03 -3.46 1.29
C ILE A 135 3.50 -4.69 0.50
N VAL A 136 3.93 -5.75 1.18
CA VAL A 136 4.34 -7.01 0.54
C VAL A 136 3.16 -7.62 -0.23
N LEU A 137 1.97 -7.62 0.34
CA LEU A 137 0.75 -8.11 -0.32
C LEU A 137 0.34 -7.19 -1.48
N ALA A 138 0.44 -5.87 -1.27
CA ALA A 138 0.09 -4.87 -2.29
C ALA A 138 1.04 -4.89 -3.50
N ALA A 139 2.23 -5.45 -3.36
CA ALA A 139 3.21 -5.59 -4.44
C ALA A 139 3.02 -6.88 -5.28
N ALA A 140 2.24 -7.84 -4.79
CA ALA A 140 2.04 -9.13 -5.46
C ALA A 140 1.25 -9.06 -6.79
N PRO A 141 0.21 -8.21 -6.94
CA PRO A 141 -0.50 -8.07 -8.21
C PRO A 141 0.41 -7.59 -9.35
N PRO A 142 0.01 -7.89 -10.61
CA PRO A 142 0.79 -7.49 -11.77
C PRO A 142 1.08 -5.99 -11.80
N ARG A 143 2.31 -5.61 -12.20
CA ARG A 143 2.74 -4.21 -12.35
C ARG A 143 2.76 -3.40 -11.04
N LYS A 144 2.69 -4.07 -9.89
CA LYS A 144 2.72 -3.45 -8.55
C LYS A 144 4.03 -3.66 -7.80
N ASP A 145 4.98 -4.42 -8.33
CA ASP A 145 6.30 -4.68 -7.76
C ASP A 145 7.06 -3.40 -7.36
N GLU A 146 6.87 -2.31 -8.13
CA GLU A 146 7.45 -1.00 -7.80
C GLU A 146 7.06 -0.45 -6.42
N ILE A 147 5.98 -0.94 -5.80
CA ILE A 147 5.56 -0.54 -4.46
C ILE A 147 6.60 -0.94 -3.41
N MET A 148 7.34 -2.04 -3.62
CA MET A 148 8.40 -2.50 -2.71
C MET A 148 9.54 -1.49 -2.55
N ARG A 149 9.77 -0.60 -3.51
CA ARG A 149 10.75 0.50 -3.37
C ARG A 149 10.53 1.34 -2.11
N SER A 150 9.29 1.43 -1.63
CA SER A 150 9.01 2.13 -0.37
C SER A 150 9.63 1.42 0.83
N VAL A 151 9.55 0.10 0.90
CA VAL A 151 10.17 -0.71 1.97
C VAL A 151 11.68 -0.66 1.85
N GLU A 152 12.23 -0.90 0.65
CA GLU A 152 13.66 -0.84 0.38
C GLU A 152 14.29 0.51 0.77
N TYR A 153 13.57 1.61 0.60
CA TYR A 153 14.00 2.92 1.06
C TYR A 153 14.19 2.95 2.57
N TYR A 154 13.22 2.44 3.35
CA TYR A 154 13.34 2.42 4.81
C TYR A 154 14.41 1.46 5.29
N GLU A 155 14.58 0.31 4.67
CA GLU A 155 15.68 -0.63 4.98
C GLU A 155 17.06 0.01 4.80
N LYS A 156 17.19 0.92 3.83
CA LYS A 156 18.43 1.66 3.58
C LYS A 156 18.64 2.85 4.50
N ILE A 157 17.56 3.63 4.79
CA ILE A 157 17.69 4.89 5.53
C ILE A 157 17.72 4.71 7.05
N LEU A 158 16.94 3.79 7.61
CA LEU A 158 16.80 3.63 9.05
C LEU A 158 18.10 3.27 9.77
N PRO A 159 18.96 2.35 9.26
CA PRO A 159 20.26 2.09 9.88
C PRO A 159 21.16 3.33 9.93
N GLY A 160 21.17 4.15 8.86
CA GLY A 160 21.93 5.40 8.80
C GLY A 160 21.44 6.47 9.77
N LEU A 161 20.18 6.39 10.22
CA LEU A 161 19.58 7.23 11.25
C LEU A 161 19.76 6.68 12.67
N GLY A 162 20.41 5.51 12.84
CA GLY A 162 20.60 4.87 14.14
C GLY A 162 19.38 4.13 14.68
N VAL A 163 18.34 3.93 13.87
CA VAL A 163 17.14 3.18 14.26
C VAL A 163 17.48 1.70 14.44
N LYS A 164 17.10 1.12 15.57
CA LYS A 164 17.16 -0.32 15.80
C LYS A 164 15.90 -0.98 15.28
N VAL A 165 16.06 -2.12 14.61
CA VAL A 165 14.94 -2.93 14.10
C VAL A 165 15.08 -4.33 14.68
N GLU A 166 14.05 -4.77 15.40
CA GLU A 166 13.96 -6.09 16.01
C GLU A 166 12.85 -6.87 15.29
N LEU A 167 13.28 -7.77 14.40
CA LEU A 167 12.41 -8.70 13.67
C LEU A 167 12.13 -9.94 14.52
N ASN A 168 11.05 -10.68 14.19
CA ASN A 168 10.57 -11.84 14.95
C ASN A 168 10.30 -11.49 16.43
N HIS A 169 9.96 -10.23 16.71
CA HIS A 169 9.72 -9.72 18.04
C HIS A 169 8.33 -9.07 18.13
N ALA A 170 7.37 -9.80 18.64
CA ALA A 170 6.07 -9.24 19.02
C ALA A 170 6.26 -8.36 20.27
N ALA A 171 6.10 -7.05 20.12
CA ALA A 171 6.33 -6.09 21.19
C ALA A 171 5.46 -6.38 22.42
N THR A 172 6.03 -6.21 23.59
CA THR A 172 5.39 -6.42 24.89
C THR A 172 5.22 -5.11 25.66
N ALA A 173 4.43 -5.12 26.72
CA ALA A 173 4.33 -3.96 27.63
C ALA A 173 5.69 -3.57 28.24
N GLU A 174 6.60 -4.53 28.46
CA GLU A 174 7.94 -4.25 28.96
C GLU A 174 8.79 -3.47 27.95
N ASP A 175 8.72 -3.84 26.67
CA ASP A 175 9.40 -3.12 25.58
C ASP A 175 8.92 -1.67 25.49
N LEU A 176 7.60 -1.46 25.55
CA LEU A 176 7.03 -0.12 25.49
C LEU A 176 7.40 0.72 26.71
N ASN A 177 7.36 0.12 27.91
CA ASN A 177 7.70 0.82 29.16
C ASN A 177 9.20 1.11 29.33
N ALA A 178 10.06 0.50 28.49
CA ALA A 178 11.48 0.84 28.40
C ALA A 178 11.76 2.12 27.59
N ALA A 179 10.72 2.66 26.93
CA ALA A 179 10.75 3.91 26.17
C ALA A 179 10.02 5.04 26.90
N ASP A 180 10.14 6.27 26.40
CA ASP A 180 9.42 7.45 26.93
C ASP A 180 8.05 7.64 26.28
N ALA A 181 7.87 7.09 25.07
CA ALA A 181 6.60 7.05 24.36
C ALA A 181 6.58 5.90 23.34
N ALA A 182 5.39 5.47 22.95
CA ALA A 182 5.21 4.44 21.95
C ALA A 182 4.29 4.89 20.81
N ILE A 183 4.63 4.44 19.59
CA ILE A 183 3.77 4.56 18.41
C ILE A 183 3.37 3.15 17.98
N VAL A 184 2.05 2.89 17.94
CA VAL A 184 1.49 1.60 17.55
C VAL A 184 1.00 1.66 16.10
N ALA A 185 1.55 0.83 15.25
CA ALA A 185 1.34 0.75 13.80
C ALA A 185 1.08 -0.69 13.33
N VAL A 186 0.28 -1.43 14.08
CA VAL A 186 0.02 -2.88 13.85
C VAL A 186 -0.95 -3.16 12.70
N GLY A 187 -1.39 -2.14 11.98
CA GLY A 187 -2.15 -2.28 10.74
C GLY A 187 -3.55 -2.86 10.92
N ALA A 188 -3.96 -3.70 10.00
CA ALA A 188 -5.31 -4.30 9.91
C ALA A 188 -5.21 -5.77 9.51
N HIS A 189 -6.33 -6.46 9.55
CA HIS A 189 -6.52 -7.80 8.98
C HIS A 189 -7.74 -7.80 8.05
N ASP A 190 -7.81 -8.75 7.16
CA ASP A 190 -8.91 -8.98 6.25
C ASP A 190 -10.20 -9.41 6.96
N VAL A 191 -11.32 -9.23 6.29
CA VAL A 191 -12.66 -9.52 6.82
C VAL A 191 -13.32 -10.61 5.99
N VAL A 192 -13.93 -11.57 6.67
CA VAL A 192 -14.85 -12.54 6.09
C VAL A 192 -16.27 -12.16 6.51
N ILE A 193 -17.18 -11.98 5.54
CA ILE A 193 -18.58 -11.66 5.85
C ILE A 193 -19.33 -12.91 6.31
N PRO A 194 -20.19 -12.81 7.33
CA PRO A 194 -20.90 -13.96 7.89
C PRO A 194 -22.13 -14.30 7.03
N VAL A 195 -21.93 -15.02 5.94
CA VAL A 195 -23.00 -15.60 5.13
C VAL A 195 -23.01 -17.11 5.26
N PRO A 196 -24.13 -17.81 5.02
CA PRO A 196 -24.15 -19.27 4.98
C PRO A 196 -23.07 -19.84 4.05
N GLY A 197 -22.27 -20.78 4.53
CA GLY A 197 -21.16 -21.39 3.80
C GLY A 197 -19.84 -20.61 3.79
N ALA A 198 -19.73 -19.49 4.50
CA ALA A 198 -18.49 -18.72 4.61
C ALA A 198 -17.36 -19.45 5.35
N ASP A 199 -17.68 -20.51 6.09
CA ASP A 199 -16.74 -21.40 6.78
C ASP A 199 -16.31 -22.61 5.95
N SER A 200 -16.72 -22.70 4.67
CA SER A 200 -16.32 -23.76 3.76
C SER A 200 -14.83 -23.68 3.42
N GLU A 201 -14.19 -24.84 3.24
CA GLU A 201 -12.77 -24.96 2.82
C GLU A 201 -12.47 -24.31 1.45
N LYS A 202 -13.49 -24.09 0.62
CA LYS A 202 -13.35 -23.36 -0.65
C LYS A 202 -13.26 -21.84 -0.49
N VAL A 203 -13.50 -21.30 0.71
CA VAL A 203 -13.43 -19.86 1.00
C VAL A 203 -12.05 -19.51 1.51
N VAL A 204 -11.39 -18.58 0.82
CA VAL A 204 -10.05 -18.12 1.17
C VAL A 204 -10.02 -16.59 1.22
N SER A 205 -9.06 -16.06 1.96
CA SER A 205 -8.80 -14.62 2.02
C SER A 205 -8.04 -14.14 0.77
N SER A 206 -8.35 -12.95 0.28
CA SER A 206 -7.53 -12.28 -0.73
C SER A 206 -6.10 -12.06 -0.27
N TRP A 207 -5.88 -11.85 1.02
CA TRP A 207 -4.55 -11.67 1.59
C TRP A 207 -3.72 -12.96 1.55
N ASP A 208 -4.33 -14.11 1.83
CA ASP A 208 -3.64 -15.40 1.73
C ASP A 208 -3.32 -15.78 0.29
N VAL A 209 -4.18 -15.40 -0.66
CA VAL A 209 -3.92 -15.53 -2.10
C VAL A 209 -2.72 -14.66 -2.50
N LEU A 210 -2.73 -13.37 -2.17
CA LEU A 210 -1.66 -12.44 -2.51
C LEU A 210 -0.34 -12.73 -1.77
N ALA A 211 -0.42 -13.35 -0.59
CA ALA A 211 0.74 -13.82 0.14
C ALA A 211 1.34 -15.13 -0.44
N GLY A 212 0.72 -15.73 -1.45
CA GLY A 212 1.14 -17.02 -2.01
C GLY A 212 0.99 -18.20 -1.05
N LYS A 213 0.18 -18.07 0.01
CA LYS A 213 -0.10 -19.15 0.96
C LYS A 213 -1.05 -20.21 0.41
N VAL A 214 -1.87 -19.82 -0.55
CA VAL A 214 -2.81 -20.69 -1.25
C VAL A 214 -2.66 -20.53 -2.76
N GLU A 215 -2.58 -21.64 -3.46
CA GLU A 215 -2.59 -21.67 -4.91
C GLU A 215 -3.96 -22.15 -5.39
N LEU A 216 -4.61 -21.33 -6.21
CA LEU A 216 -5.94 -21.61 -6.74
C LEU A 216 -5.86 -21.97 -8.22
N THR A 217 -6.79 -22.82 -8.65
CA THR A 217 -6.96 -23.23 -10.04
C THR A 217 -8.44 -23.32 -10.39
N GLY A 218 -8.77 -23.33 -11.68
CA GLY A 218 -10.17 -23.38 -12.10
C GLY A 218 -10.88 -22.05 -11.98
N ARG A 219 -12.15 -22.09 -11.64
CA ARG A 219 -13.03 -20.92 -11.61
C ARG A 219 -13.12 -20.34 -10.20
N VAL A 220 -12.79 -19.06 -10.07
CA VAL A 220 -12.73 -18.34 -8.79
C VAL A 220 -13.72 -17.18 -8.78
N ALA A 221 -14.58 -17.12 -7.76
CA ALA A 221 -15.43 -15.95 -7.49
C ALA A 221 -14.73 -15.04 -6.48
N VAL A 222 -14.39 -13.82 -6.89
CA VAL A 222 -13.85 -12.77 -6.01
C VAL A 222 -15.00 -11.93 -5.48
N ILE A 223 -15.21 -11.94 -4.17
CA ILE A 223 -16.26 -11.20 -3.49
C ILE A 223 -15.71 -9.87 -3.00
N GLY A 224 -16.23 -8.79 -3.57
CA GLY A 224 -15.74 -7.43 -3.43
C GLY A 224 -14.90 -7.00 -4.63
N GLY A 225 -15.39 -6.02 -5.38
CA GLY A 225 -14.74 -5.43 -6.56
C GLY A 225 -14.05 -4.11 -6.26
N GLY A 226 -13.67 -3.84 -5.00
CA GLY A 226 -12.80 -2.72 -4.63
C GLY A 226 -11.38 -2.88 -5.16
N LEU A 227 -10.44 -2.02 -4.73
CA LEU A 227 -9.05 -2.06 -5.20
C LEU A 227 -8.41 -3.44 -4.96
N VAL A 228 -8.48 -3.95 -3.73
CA VAL A 228 -7.89 -5.25 -3.36
C VAL A 228 -8.50 -6.40 -4.16
N GLY A 229 -9.84 -6.44 -4.31
CA GLY A 229 -10.49 -7.49 -5.07
C GLY A 229 -10.16 -7.45 -6.56
N THR A 230 -10.07 -6.26 -7.13
CA THR A 230 -9.66 -6.06 -8.53
C THR A 230 -8.20 -6.50 -8.74
N GLU A 231 -7.29 -6.10 -7.85
CA GLU A 231 -5.88 -6.50 -7.89
C GLU A 231 -5.70 -8.00 -7.67
N THR A 232 -6.50 -8.60 -6.77
CA THR A 232 -6.51 -10.07 -6.58
C THR A 232 -7.03 -10.79 -7.82
N ALA A 233 -8.03 -10.24 -8.50
CA ALA A 233 -8.51 -10.78 -9.77
C ALA A 233 -7.42 -10.78 -10.85
N GLU A 234 -6.68 -9.67 -11.02
CA GLU A 234 -5.52 -9.62 -11.93
C GLU A 234 -4.44 -10.66 -11.56
N TYR A 235 -4.15 -10.82 -10.27
CA TYR A 235 -3.21 -11.83 -9.79
C TYR A 235 -3.65 -13.24 -10.17
N LEU A 236 -4.91 -13.58 -9.93
CA LEU A 236 -5.49 -14.89 -10.25
C LEU A 236 -5.49 -15.18 -11.76
N LEU A 237 -5.77 -14.20 -12.61
CA LEU A 237 -5.68 -14.33 -14.07
C LEU A 237 -4.26 -14.70 -14.52
N GLN A 238 -3.22 -14.10 -13.95
CA GLN A 238 -1.83 -14.46 -14.27
C GLN A 238 -1.47 -15.88 -13.84
N HIS A 239 -2.18 -16.43 -12.85
CA HIS A 239 -2.00 -17.81 -12.38
C HIS A 239 -2.94 -18.79 -13.10
N GLY A 240 -3.62 -18.35 -14.18
CA GLY A 240 -4.42 -19.21 -15.06
C GLY A 240 -5.81 -19.55 -14.52
N CYS A 241 -6.34 -18.79 -13.56
CA CYS A 241 -7.71 -18.94 -13.09
C CYS A 241 -8.71 -18.26 -14.04
N GLU A 242 -9.93 -18.80 -14.11
CA GLU A 242 -11.10 -18.10 -14.63
C GLU A 242 -11.73 -17.28 -13.49
N VAL A 243 -11.97 -15.99 -13.70
CA VAL A 243 -12.38 -15.11 -12.62
C VAL A 243 -13.76 -14.51 -12.86
N ALA A 244 -14.59 -14.54 -11.81
CA ALA A 244 -15.82 -13.76 -11.70
C ALA A 244 -15.71 -12.81 -10.50
N ILE A 245 -16.04 -11.52 -10.68
CA ILE A 245 -16.08 -10.52 -9.61
C ILE A 245 -17.52 -10.24 -9.21
N VAL A 246 -17.81 -10.31 -7.91
CA VAL A 246 -19.14 -10.01 -7.34
C VAL A 246 -19.01 -8.75 -6.49
N GLU A 247 -19.66 -7.66 -6.93
CA GLU A 247 -19.59 -6.36 -6.29
C GLU A 247 -20.99 -5.83 -6.00
N MET A 248 -21.22 -5.39 -4.77
CA MET A 248 -22.51 -4.85 -4.35
C MET A 248 -22.77 -3.43 -4.86
N LEU A 249 -21.72 -2.67 -5.17
CA LEU A 249 -21.82 -1.34 -5.75
C LEU A 249 -22.04 -1.40 -7.26
N ASP A 250 -22.23 -0.25 -7.87
CA ASP A 250 -22.53 -0.10 -9.30
C ASP A 250 -21.30 -0.22 -10.23
N LYS A 251 -20.09 -0.28 -9.66
CA LYS A 251 -18.85 -0.40 -10.42
C LYS A 251 -17.75 -1.09 -9.60
N ILE A 252 -16.83 -1.73 -10.30
CA ILE A 252 -15.60 -2.27 -9.73
C ILE A 252 -14.46 -1.24 -9.79
N ALA A 253 -13.35 -1.52 -9.12
CA ALA A 253 -12.14 -0.70 -9.06
C ALA A 253 -12.40 0.76 -8.65
N ALA A 254 -13.42 0.99 -7.79
CA ALA A 254 -13.74 2.33 -7.31
C ALA A 254 -12.56 2.92 -6.53
N GLY A 255 -12.08 4.10 -6.98
CA GLY A 255 -10.92 4.78 -6.40
C GLY A 255 -9.57 4.42 -7.03
N GLU A 256 -9.56 3.61 -8.10
CA GLU A 256 -8.33 3.42 -8.89
C GLU A 256 -8.01 4.69 -9.70
N SER A 257 -6.71 4.87 -10.00
CA SER A 257 -6.26 5.97 -10.85
C SER A 257 -6.89 5.90 -12.24
N GLU A 258 -7.40 7.04 -12.72
CA GLU A 258 -8.00 7.16 -14.05
C GLU A 258 -7.02 6.80 -15.19
N THR A 259 -5.71 6.82 -14.91
CA THR A 259 -4.67 6.41 -15.85
C THR A 259 -4.39 4.91 -15.83
N ILE A 260 -4.76 4.21 -14.76
CA ILE A 260 -4.52 2.78 -14.58
C ILE A 260 -5.79 1.97 -14.90
N LEU A 261 -6.96 2.46 -14.50
CA LEU A 261 -8.23 1.79 -14.70
C LEU A 261 -8.46 1.25 -16.13
N PRO A 262 -8.14 1.98 -17.23
CA PRO A 262 -8.30 1.46 -18.57
C PRO A 262 -7.48 0.20 -18.88
N LEU A 263 -6.29 0.08 -18.27
CA LEU A 263 -5.43 -1.09 -18.43
C LEU A 263 -6.05 -2.32 -17.75
N ILE A 264 -6.55 -2.16 -16.54
CA ILE A 264 -7.26 -3.21 -15.80
C ILE A 264 -8.49 -3.68 -16.57
N MET A 265 -9.29 -2.74 -17.09
CA MET A 265 -10.49 -3.08 -17.87
C MET A 265 -10.15 -3.79 -19.18
N SER A 266 -9.03 -3.44 -19.81
CA SER A 266 -8.55 -4.15 -21.01
C SER A 266 -8.16 -5.58 -20.69
N ASP A 267 -7.39 -5.79 -19.60
CA ASP A 267 -6.98 -7.13 -19.16
C ASP A 267 -8.21 -8.00 -18.83
N PHE A 268 -9.21 -7.42 -18.17
CA PHE A 268 -10.44 -8.14 -17.83
C PHE A 268 -11.26 -8.50 -19.08
N ALA A 269 -11.29 -7.62 -20.07
CA ALA A 269 -11.96 -7.91 -21.33
C ALA A 269 -11.24 -9.02 -22.13
N GLU A 270 -9.91 -9.01 -22.16
CA GLU A 270 -9.10 -10.04 -22.84
C GLU A 270 -9.28 -11.44 -22.22
N HIS A 271 -9.43 -11.50 -20.88
CA HIS A 271 -9.60 -12.76 -20.14
C HIS A 271 -11.07 -13.12 -19.88
N ASN A 272 -12.02 -12.36 -20.43
CA ASN A 272 -13.46 -12.58 -20.24
C ASN A 272 -13.90 -12.62 -18.78
N VAL A 273 -13.36 -11.75 -17.94
CA VAL A 273 -13.73 -11.66 -16.52
C VAL A 273 -15.22 -11.30 -16.39
N GLU A 274 -15.99 -12.16 -15.73
CA GLU A 274 -17.38 -11.87 -15.43
C GLU A 274 -17.48 -10.82 -14.33
N GLN A 275 -18.19 -9.72 -14.58
CA GLN A 275 -18.38 -8.63 -13.62
C GLN A 275 -19.83 -8.55 -13.19
N HIS A 276 -20.13 -8.99 -11.99
CA HIS A 276 -21.46 -8.95 -11.40
C HIS A 276 -21.55 -7.75 -10.44
N VAL A 277 -21.80 -6.55 -10.99
CA VAL A 277 -22.04 -5.34 -10.19
C VAL A 277 -23.48 -5.26 -9.68
N LYS A 278 -23.73 -4.37 -8.70
CA LYS A 278 -25.02 -4.26 -7.99
C LYS A 278 -25.50 -5.63 -7.45
N THR A 279 -24.54 -6.50 -7.12
CA THR A 279 -24.78 -7.91 -6.80
C THR A 279 -24.23 -8.22 -5.40
N ARG A 280 -25.12 -8.52 -4.47
CA ARG A 280 -24.80 -8.81 -3.07
C ARG A 280 -24.78 -10.31 -2.82
N LEU A 281 -23.65 -10.83 -2.33
CA LEU A 281 -23.52 -12.24 -1.90
C LEU A 281 -24.55 -12.56 -0.81
N THR A 282 -25.18 -13.72 -0.90
CA THR A 282 -26.17 -14.21 0.09
C THR A 282 -25.80 -15.56 0.68
N ALA A 283 -25.18 -16.44 -0.07
CA ALA A 283 -24.71 -17.73 0.42
C ALA A 283 -23.57 -18.29 -0.47
N ILE A 284 -22.83 -19.22 0.10
CA ILE A 284 -21.81 -20.01 -0.58
C ILE A 284 -22.25 -21.48 -0.51
N THR A 285 -22.21 -22.17 -1.64
CA THR A 285 -22.66 -23.57 -1.78
C THR A 285 -21.57 -24.40 -2.42
N ASP A 286 -21.75 -25.71 -2.49
CA ASP A 286 -20.82 -26.61 -3.17
C ASP A 286 -20.69 -26.29 -4.67
N GLU A 287 -21.76 -25.74 -5.29
CA GLU A 287 -21.79 -25.41 -6.73
C GLU A 287 -21.19 -24.01 -7.03
N GLY A 288 -21.04 -23.14 -6.03
CA GLY A 288 -20.55 -21.76 -6.21
C GLY A 288 -21.19 -20.79 -5.23
N VAL A 289 -21.47 -19.57 -5.70
CA VAL A 289 -22.07 -18.51 -4.87
C VAL A 289 -23.50 -18.21 -5.31
N GLU A 290 -24.36 -17.92 -4.33
CA GLU A 290 -25.68 -17.38 -4.52
C GLU A 290 -25.66 -15.89 -4.14
N ALA A 291 -26.27 -15.07 -4.98
CA ALA A 291 -26.27 -13.63 -4.81
C ALA A 291 -27.62 -13.03 -5.26
N ILE A 292 -27.86 -11.79 -4.88
CA ILE A 292 -29.00 -11.00 -5.32
C ILE A 292 -28.46 -9.79 -6.08
N ARG A 293 -28.89 -9.67 -7.34
CA ARG A 293 -28.61 -8.49 -8.16
C ARG A 293 -29.78 -7.50 -8.06
N THR A 294 -29.45 -6.24 -7.87
CA THR A 294 -30.42 -5.13 -8.01
C THR A 294 -30.40 -4.64 -9.45
N THR A 295 -31.52 -4.73 -10.13
CA THR A 295 -31.69 -4.25 -11.52
C THR A 295 -31.83 -2.73 -11.58
N GLU A 296 -31.81 -2.13 -12.79
CA GLU A 296 -31.90 -0.68 -12.95
C GLU A 296 -33.22 -0.07 -12.48
N ASP A 297 -34.31 -0.85 -12.56
CA ASP A 297 -35.65 -0.47 -12.05
C ASP A 297 -35.80 -0.72 -10.55
N GLY A 298 -34.76 -1.22 -9.88
CA GLY A 298 -34.74 -1.47 -8.44
C GLY A 298 -35.32 -2.83 -8.02
N ALA A 299 -35.66 -3.72 -8.97
CA ALA A 299 -36.07 -5.08 -8.63
C ALA A 299 -34.88 -5.94 -8.19
N GLU A 300 -35.13 -6.96 -7.39
CA GLU A 300 -34.12 -7.91 -6.95
C GLU A 300 -34.28 -9.23 -7.71
N GLU A 301 -33.17 -9.72 -8.27
CA GLU A 301 -33.11 -10.99 -9.00
C GLU A 301 -32.06 -11.92 -8.38
N PRO A 302 -32.40 -13.21 -8.15
CA PRO A 302 -31.41 -14.17 -7.71
C PRO A 302 -30.43 -14.50 -8.84
N VAL A 303 -29.13 -14.55 -8.50
CA VAL A 303 -28.02 -14.89 -9.40
C VAL A 303 -27.24 -16.04 -8.79
N LYS A 304 -26.88 -17.04 -9.60
CA LYS A 304 -25.95 -18.11 -9.21
C LYS A 304 -24.71 -18.04 -10.08
N ILE A 305 -23.55 -18.09 -9.46
CA ILE A 305 -22.25 -18.02 -10.13
C ILE A 305 -21.48 -19.28 -9.73
N ALA A 306 -21.29 -20.18 -10.69
CA ALA A 306 -20.55 -21.41 -10.47
C ALA A 306 -19.06 -21.09 -10.25
N CYS A 307 -18.46 -21.67 -9.22
CA CYS A 307 -17.03 -21.52 -8.95
C CYS A 307 -16.49 -22.67 -8.08
N ASP A 308 -15.20 -22.94 -8.24
CA ASP A 308 -14.47 -23.92 -7.46
C ASP A 308 -14.02 -23.32 -6.12
N TYR A 309 -13.63 -22.03 -6.13
CA TYR A 309 -13.17 -21.28 -4.96
C TYR A 309 -13.85 -19.92 -4.85
N VAL A 310 -13.89 -19.41 -3.63
CA VAL A 310 -14.42 -18.09 -3.29
C VAL A 310 -13.34 -17.30 -2.56
N VAL A 311 -12.96 -16.14 -3.10
CA VAL A 311 -11.97 -15.25 -2.48
C VAL A 311 -12.67 -14.06 -1.87
N MET A 312 -12.52 -13.87 -0.55
CA MET A 312 -13.05 -12.72 0.16
C MET A 312 -12.13 -11.51 0.05
N ALA A 313 -12.63 -10.41 -0.52
CA ALA A 313 -11.94 -9.14 -0.68
C ALA A 313 -12.84 -7.96 -0.26
N VAL A 314 -13.55 -8.13 0.86
CA VAL A 314 -14.64 -7.24 1.31
C VAL A 314 -14.17 -6.15 2.29
N GLY A 315 -12.88 -5.93 2.35
CA GLY A 315 -12.25 -4.91 3.18
C GLY A 315 -11.44 -5.48 4.35
N SER A 316 -10.98 -4.59 5.20
CA SER A 316 -10.14 -4.89 6.35
C SER A 316 -10.69 -4.25 7.63
N LYS A 317 -10.24 -4.76 8.78
CA LYS A 317 -10.56 -4.24 10.11
C LYS A 317 -9.26 -3.98 10.86
N ALA A 318 -9.20 -2.85 11.56
CA ALA A 318 -8.08 -2.45 12.40
C ALA A 318 -7.70 -3.56 13.39
N ASN A 319 -6.40 -3.82 13.53
CA ASN A 319 -5.87 -4.68 14.57
C ASN A 319 -5.91 -3.95 15.90
N ALA A 320 -6.28 -4.67 16.95
CA ALA A 320 -6.10 -4.20 18.31
C ALA A 320 -4.67 -4.51 18.79
N PHE A 321 -4.13 -3.65 19.63
CA PHE A 321 -2.92 -3.90 20.37
C PHE A 321 -3.27 -3.87 21.87
N ASP A 322 -2.82 -4.88 22.61
CA ASP A 322 -3.08 -4.96 24.04
C ASP A 322 -2.18 -3.97 24.80
N LEU A 323 -2.79 -3.07 25.55
CA LEU A 323 -2.13 -2.06 26.36
C LEU A 323 -2.10 -2.42 27.86
N ASP A 324 -2.48 -3.64 28.25
CA ASP A 324 -2.42 -4.05 29.66
C ASP A 324 -0.97 -3.98 30.18
N GLY A 325 -0.79 -3.27 31.29
CA GLY A 325 0.52 -3.00 31.85
C GLY A 325 1.37 -1.93 31.16
N VAL A 326 0.91 -1.31 30.08
CA VAL A 326 1.60 -0.18 29.43
C VAL A 326 1.36 1.11 30.20
N THR A 327 2.43 1.83 30.57
CA THR A 327 2.38 3.05 31.40
C THR A 327 2.84 4.31 30.66
N VAL A 328 3.47 4.18 29.51
CA VAL A 328 3.93 5.30 28.68
C VAL A 328 2.82 5.82 27.76
N PRO A 329 2.90 7.07 27.29
CA PRO A 329 2.00 7.58 26.27
C PRO A 329 2.05 6.74 25.00
N VAL A 330 0.88 6.40 24.43
CA VAL A 330 0.76 5.60 23.22
C VAL A 330 -0.05 6.35 22.18
N THR A 331 0.45 6.40 20.95
CA THR A 331 -0.25 6.97 19.78
C THR A 331 -0.43 5.90 18.71
N TYR A 332 -1.63 5.75 18.19
CA TYR A 332 -1.93 4.82 17.10
C TYR A 332 -1.82 5.52 15.75
N VAL A 333 -1.22 4.84 14.75
CA VAL A 333 -1.05 5.37 13.39
C VAL A 333 -1.36 4.31 12.34
N GLY A 334 -1.63 4.72 11.12
CA GLY A 334 -2.00 3.81 10.04
C GLY A 334 -3.37 3.17 10.29
N ASP A 335 -3.58 1.98 9.71
CA ASP A 335 -4.89 1.33 9.73
C ASP A 335 -5.41 0.98 11.12
N CYS A 336 -4.55 0.83 12.12
CA CYS A 336 -4.96 0.57 13.50
C CYS A 336 -5.36 1.83 14.27
N SER A 337 -5.26 3.03 13.70
CA SER A 337 -5.64 4.28 14.39
C SER A 337 -7.15 4.45 14.59
N GLY A 338 -7.97 3.62 13.97
CA GLY A 338 -9.44 3.72 13.98
C GLY A 338 -9.98 4.76 12.98
N GLU A 339 -9.14 5.61 12.41
CA GLU A 339 -9.49 6.38 11.22
C GLU A 339 -9.55 5.44 10.02
N ARG A 340 -10.41 5.75 9.05
CA ARG A 340 -10.46 4.95 7.82
C ARG A 340 -9.21 5.24 6.98
N THR A 341 -8.13 4.60 7.33
CA THR A 341 -6.91 4.57 6.53
C THR A 341 -6.98 3.32 5.68
N ALA A 342 -6.74 3.35 4.43
CA ALA A 342 -6.76 2.17 3.57
C ALA A 342 -5.81 2.37 2.40
N ASP A 343 -4.84 3.28 2.55
CA ASP A 343 -3.84 3.55 1.53
C ASP A 343 -2.50 4.01 2.13
N ILE A 344 -1.48 3.93 1.31
CA ILE A 344 -0.10 4.32 1.68
C ILE A 344 -0.02 5.79 2.12
N ALA A 345 -0.75 6.68 1.44
CA ALA A 345 -0.69 8.11 1.72
C ALA A 345 -1.21 8.44 3.13
N SER A 346 -2.35 7.86 3.50
CA SER A 346 -2.95 8.02 4.83
C SER A 346 -2.06 7.42 5.91
N ALA A 347 -1.52 6.21 5.68
CA ALA A 347 -0.62 5.54 6.61
C ALA A 347 0.65 6.38 6.87
N ILE A 348 1.26 6.92 5.83
CA ILE A 348 2.44 7.80 5.94
C ILE A 348 2.09 9.11 6.63
N ARG A 349 0.97 9.77 6.27
CA ARG A 349 0.59 11.04 6.88
C ARG A 349 0.30 10.93 8.37
N THR A 350 -0.49 9.96 8.79
CA THR A 350 -0.79 9.75 10.21
C THR A 350 0.47 9.48 11.00
N ALA A 351 1.37 8.66 10.49
CA ALA A 351 2.66 8.35 11.10
C ALA A 351 3.59 9.57 11.17
N TYR A 352 3.67 10.34 10.07
CA TYR A 352 4.47 11.55 9.99
C TYR A 352 4.06 12.58 11.05
N HIS A 353 2.75 12.89 11.13
CA HIS A 353 2.23 13.86 12.08
C HIS A 353 2.43 13.39 13.51
N ALA A 354 2.05 12.15 13.83
CA ALA A 354 2.22 11.60 15.17
C ALA A 354 3.69 11.65 15.64
N ALA A 355 4.63 11.27 14.80
CA ALA A 355 6.04 11.31 15.14
C ALA A 355 6.62 12.73 15.20
N ASN A 356 6.07 13.67 14.42
CA ASN A 356 6.51 15.07 14.42
C ASN A 356 5.96 15.88 15.61
N GLU A 357 5.00 15.33 16.34
CA GLU A 357 4.39 15.93 17.54
C GLU A 357 4.93 15.35 18.88
N LEU A 358 5.77 14.30 18.87
CA LEU A 358 6.35 13.65 20.06
C LEU A 358 7.07 14.61 21.05
#